data_0961812f2d5b9f0b433cc67b1ef8f9b8
#
_entry.id   0961812f2d5b9f0b433cc67b1ef8f9b8
#
_cell.length_a   1.000
_cell.length_b   1.000
_cell.length_c   1.000
_cell.angle_alpha   90.00
_cell.angle_beta   90.00
_cell.angle_gamma   90.00
#
_symmetry.space_group_name_H-M   'P 1'
#
loop_
_entity.id
_entity.type
_entity.pdbx_description
1 polymer ?
#
loop_
_entity_poly.entity_id
_entity_poly.type
_entity_poly.pdbx_seq_one_letter_code
_entity_poly.pdbx_strand_id
1 'polypeptide(L)'
;MVQQKIIILDFGSQTTQLIGRRLRELDTFCEIVPYNKFPYEDEGIIGVILSGSPYSVYDPSAFKVDLSNIRGSYPILGICYGAQFMAQLYGGSVEATNSREYGRARLQYFERENPLFRGFHENSQVWMSHGDTITALPDGFRTIASTGKVKYAAYQAEDGTLWGVQFHPEAFHSEQGKLLLKNFVVDICGSRQDWSAASFIESSVEALRSQLGNDRVILGLSGGVDSSVAAVLLNKAIGSNLTCIFVNHGLLRKGEYESVMRDYECLGLNVVGVDASERFFS
;
A
#
# COMPACT_ATOMS: atom_id res chain seq x y z
N MET A 1 -5.51 2.39 23.50
CA MET A 1 -5.69 3.48 22.50
C MET A 1 -5.94 2.82 21.16
N VAL A 2 -6.85 3.35 20.34
CA VAL A 2 -7.09 2.84 18.99
C VAL A 2 -5.84 3.01 18.15
N GLN A 3 -5.44 1.97 17.39
CA GLN A 3 -4.31 2.00 16.48
C GLN A 3 -4.62 2.95 15.34
N GLN A 4 -3.81 4.01 15.18
CA GLN A 4 -3.91 4.90 14.02
C GLN A 4 -3.48 4.18 12.74
N LYS A 5 -4.18 4.45 11.63
CA LYS A 5 -3.87 3.85 10.34
C LYS A 5 -4.15 4.76 9.16
N ILE A 6 -3.39 4.55 8.09
CA ILE A 6 -3.68 5.07 6.76
C ILE A 6 -4.36 3.97 5.94
N ILE A 7 -5.47 4.28 5.32
CA ILE A 7 -6.12 3.37 4.36
C ILE A 7 -5.55 3.64 2.97
N ILE A 8 -5.08 2.59 2.31
CA ILE A 8 -4.64 2.64 0.92
C ILE A 8 -5.71 1.95 0.08
N LEU A 9 -6.44 2.72 -0.73
CA LEU A 9 -7.40 2.18 -1.70
C LEU A 9 -6.63 1.67 -2.92
N ASP A 10 -6.72 0.36 -3.15
CA ASP A 10 -6.01 -0.31 -4.23
C ASP A 10 -6.83 -0.31 -5.52
N PHE A 11 -6.32 0.39 -6.53
CA PHE A 11 -6.83 0.42 -7.89
C PHE A 11 -6.08 -0.55 -8.82
N GLY A 12 -5.44 -1.58 -8.26
CA GLY A 12 -4.76 -2.63 -9.02
C GLY A 12 -3.33 -2.26 -9.46
N SER A 13 -2.70 -1.30 -8.81
CA SER A 13 -1.31 -0.94 -9.11
C SER A 13 -0.33 -2.01 -8.64
N GLN A 14 0.67 -2.27 -9.45
CA GLN A 14 1.82 -3.11 -9.04
C GLN A 14 2.64 -2.49 -7.91
N THR A 15 2.52 -1.18 -7.69
CA THR A 15 3.25 -0.43 -6.66
C THR A 15 2.46 -0.20 -5.37
N THR A 16 1.20 -0.65 -5.27
CA THR A 16 0.38 -0.46 -4.06
C THR A 16 1.06 -1.01 -2.80
N GLN A 17 1.64 -2.21 -2.88
CA GLN A 17 2.38 -2.81 -1.77
C GLN A 17 3.63 -1.99 -1.40
N LEU A 18 4.24 -1.32 -2.37
CA LEU A 18 5.39 -0.46 -2.12
C LEU A 18 4.99 0.82 -1.37
N ILE A 19 3.80 1.39 -1.66
CA ILE A 19 3.25 2.48 -0.85
C ILE A 19 3.14 2.03 0.62
N GLY A 20 2.47 0.90 0.87
CA GLY A 20 2.33 0.36 2.22
C GLY A 20 3.67 0.11 2.91
N ARG A 21 4.65 -0.43 2.19
CA ARG A 21 6.01 -0.61 2.72
C ARG A 21 6.65 0.72 3.13
N ARG A 22 6.53 1.77 2.32
CA ARG A 22 7.08 3.10 2.63
C ARG A 22 6.45 3.71 3.87
N LEU A 23 5.14 3.52 4.08
CA LEU A 23 4.47 4.00 5.29
C LEU A 23 4.94 3.25 6.54
N ARG A 24 5.14 1.94 6.45
CA ARG A 24 5.68 1.13 7.55
C ARG A 24 7.14 1.48 7.87
N GLU A 25 7.94 1.86 6.88
CA GLU A 25 9.29 2.41 7.06
C GLU A 25 9.29 3.80 7.75
N LEU A 26 8.11 4.42 7.90
CA LEU A 26 7.85 5.65 8.64
C LEU A 26 7.13 5.38 9.98
N ASP A 27 7.19 4.15 10.47
CA ASP A 27 6.54 3.71 11.69
C ASP A 27 5.03 4.02 11.74
N THR A 28 4.38 4.04 10.57
CA THR A 28 2.95 4.32 10.40
C THR A 28 2.23 3.07 9.91
N PHE A 29 1.23 2.63 10.67
CA PHE A 29 0.40 1.50 10.26
C PHE A 29 -0.47 1.88 9.05
N CYS A 30 -0.63 0.93 8.14
CA CYS A 30 -1.51 1.09 6.98
C CYS A 30 -2.18 -0.24 6.61
N GLU A 31 -3.38 -0.13 6.09
CA GLU A 31 -4.11 -1.23 5.49
C GLU A 31 -4.34 -0.97 4.00
N ILE A 32 -4.13 -2.00 3.19
CA ILE A 32 -4.44 -1.96 1.77
C ILE A 32 -5.78 -2.68 1.60
N VAL A 33 -6.76 -1.96 1.09
CA VAL A 33 -8.10 -2.49 0.86
C VAL A 33 -8.49 -2.29 -0.61
N PRO A 34 -9.34 -3.16 -1.18
CA PRO A 34 -9.88 -2.92 -2.52
C PRO A 34 -10.56 -1.54 -2.60
N TYR A 35 -10.45 -0.88 -3.74
CA TYR A 35 -10.94 0.48 -3.97
C TYR A 35 -12.39 0.72 -3.51
N ASN A 36 -13.24 -0.32 -3.50
CA ASN A 36 -14.66 -0.29 -3.14
C ASN A 36 -14.97 -0.85 -1.74
N LYS A 37 -13.95 -1.03 -0.88
CA LYS A 37 -14.09 -1.63 0.45
C LYS A 37 -13.53 -0.73 1.54
N PHE A 38 -13.85 0.57 1.47
CA PHE A 38 -13.44 1.49 2.52
C PHE A 38 -14.11 1.13 3.87
N PRO A 39 -13.35 1.01 4.96
CA PRO A 39 -13.88 0.57 6.26
C PRO A 39 -14.46 1.76 7.06
N TYR A 40 -15.66 2.20 6.72
CA TYR A 40 -16.31 3.37 7.31
C TYR A 40 -16.47 3.34 8.82
N GLU A 41 -16.56 2.15 9.42
CA GLU A 41 -16.76 1.97 10.87
C GLU A 41 -15.45 1.98 11.68
N ASP A 42 -14.31 2.17 11.04
CA ASP A 42 -13.00 2.10 11.70
C ASP A 42 -12.56 3.47 12.23
N GLU A 43 -12.61 3.62 13.55
CA GLU A 43 -12.23 4.86 14.24
C GLU A 43 -10.72 5.18 14.20
N GLY A 44 -9.89 4.23 13.78
CA GLY A 44 -8.43 4.40 13.72
C GLY A 44 -7.93 5.12 12.49
N ILE A 45 -8.79 5.42 11.51
CA ILE A 45 -8.39 6.03 10.25
C ILE A 45 -7.99 7.50 10.45
N ILE A 46 -6.79 7.87 9.98
CA ILE A 46 -6.28 9.25 10.06
C ILE A 46 -6.02 9.86 8.68
N GLY A 47 -6.05 9.08 7.61
CA GLY A 47 -5.83 9.55 6.25
C GLY A 47 -6.01 8.45 5.21
N VAL A 48 -6.12 8.84 3.94
CA VAL A 48 -6.40 7.94 2.82
C VAL A 48 -5.42 8.19 1.68
N ILE A 49 -4.92 7.11 1.08
CA ILE A 49 -4.12 7.18 -0.15
C ILE A 49 -4.84 6.42 -1.25
N LEU A 50 -5.01 7.04 -2.41
CA LEU A 50 -5.50 6.42 -3.62
C LEU A 50 -4.30 5.97 -4.45
N SER A 51 -4.17 4.68 -4.73
CA SER A 51 -3.02 4.14 -5.47
C SER A 51 -3.05 4.50 -6.96
N GLY A 52 -2.00 4.14 -7.67
CA GLY A 52 -1.99 4.07 -9.13
C GLY A 52 -2.88 2.95 -9.66
N SER A 53 -2.97 2.87 -10.99
CA SER A 53 -3.66 1.81 -11.71
C SER A 53 -3.02 1.58 -13.08
N PRO A 54 -3.08 0.36 -13.65
CA PRO A 54 -2.72 0.13 -15.05
C PRO A 54 -3.77 0.61 -16.04
N TYR A 55 -4.97 0.98 -15.57
CA TYR A 55 -6.09 1.42 -16.40
C TYR A 55 -6.10 2.95 -16.60
N SER A 56 -6.83 3.39 -17.64
CA SER A 56 -7.14 4.81 -17.85
C SER A 56 -8.41 5.19 -17.09
N VAL A 57 -8.50 6.44 -16.64
CA VAL A 57 -9.73 6.98 -16.07
C VAL A 57 -10.87 7.09 -17.07
N TYR A 58 -10.57 7.00 -18.39
CA TYR A 58 -11.55 6.97 -19.48
C TYR A 58 -12.00 5.57 -19.88
N ASP A 59 -11.39 4.55 -19.35
CA ASP A 59 -11.82 3.19 -19.64
C ASP A 59 -13.28 3.03 -19.21
N PRO A 60 -14.16 2.46 -20.05
CA PRO A 60 -15.54 2.16 -19.65
C PRO A 60 -15.66 1.31 -18.39
N SER A 61 -14.62 0.52 -18.11
CA SER A 61 -14.45 -0.28 -16.90
C SER A 61 -13.71 0.46 -15.78
N ALA A 62 -13.42 1.76 -15.93
CA ALA A 62 -12.72 2.54 -14.91
C ALA A 62 -13.41 2.44 -13.54
N PHE A 63 -12.60 2.42 -12.53
CA PHE A 63 -13.06 2.27 -11.15
C PHE A 63 -13.96 3.44 -10.75
N LYS A 64 -15.11 3.14 -10.15
CA LYS A 64 -16.03 4.12 -9.60
C LYS A 64 -15.98 4.05 -8.09
N VAL A 65 -15.54 5.11 -7.47
CA VAL A 65 -15.48 5.28 -6.01
C VAL A 65 -16.20 6.57 -5.64
N ASP A 66 -17.09 6.48 -4.69
CA ASP A 66 -17.69 7.67 -4.09
C ASP A 66 -16.79 8.14 -2.95
N LEU A 67 -16.17 9.30 -3.11
CA LEU A 67 -15.33 9.93 -2.09
C LEU A 67 -16.09 10.90 -1.21
N SER A 68 -17.41 11.10 -1.39
CA SER A 68 -18.20 12.12 -0.68
C SER A 68 -18.18 11.94 0.84
N ASN A 69 -18.20 10.69 1.30
CA ASN A 69 -18.15 10.36 2.74
C ASN A 69 -16.70 10.25 3.29
N ILE A 70 -15.69 10.36 2.43
CA ILE A 70 -14.27 10.30 2.81
C ILE A 70 -13.69 11.71 2.83
N ARG A 71 -14.00 12.50 1.79
CA ARG A 71 -13.60 13.90 1.69
C ARG A 71 -14.19 14.72 2.85
N GLY A 72 -13.36 15.54 3.48
CA GLY A 72 -13.75 16.34 4.65
C GLY A 72 -13.67 15.60 5.98
N SER A 73 -13.71 14.24 5.96
CA SER A 73 -13.45 13.43 7.14
C SER A 73 -11.97 13.11 7.31
N TYR A 74 -11.26 12.91 6.20
CA TYR A 74 -9.85 12.53 6.19
C TYR A 74 -9.07 13.29 5.11
N PRO A 75 -7.77 13.63 5.35
CA PRO A 75 -6.86 14.03 4.29
C PRO A 75 -6.70 12.91 3.25
N ILE A 76 -6.71 13.28 1.96
CA ILE A 76 -6.61 12.31 0.86
C ILE A 76 -5.43 12.65 -0.04
N LEU A 77 -4.56 11.67 -0.33
CA LEU A 77 -3.48 11.77 -1.32
C LEU A 77 -3.75 10.82 -2.48
N GLY A 78 -3.91 11.34 -3.69
CA GLY A 78 -3.95 10.54 -4.91
C GLY A 78 -2.57 10.43 -5.54
N ILE A 79 -2.17 9.21 -5.92
CA ILE A 79 -0.91 8.92 -6.60
C ILE A 79 -1.22 8.45 -8.02
N CYS A 80 -0.64 9.11 -9.03
CA CYS A 80 -0.76 8.77 -10.45
C CYS A 80 -2.23 8.65 -10.89
N TYR A 81 -2.75 7.43 -11.08
CA TYR A 81 -4.16 7.21 -11.38
C TYR A 81 -5.09 7.82 -10.32
N GLY A 82 -4.77 7.66 -9.03
CA GLY A 82 -5.57 8.26 -7.96
C GLY A 82 -5.67 9.78 -8.06
N ALA A 83 -4.60 10.45 -8.50
CA ALA A 83 -4.62 11.88 -8.78
C ALA A 83 -5.48 12.21 -10.01
N GLN A 84 -5.35 11.45 -11.10
CA GLN A 84 -6.17 11.62 -12.30
C GLN A 84 -7.65 11.38 -12.01
N PHE A 85 -7.96 10.33 -11.26
CA PHE A 85 -9.31 10.00 -10.83
C PHE A 85 -9.96 11.14 -10.04
N MET A 86 -9.26 11.71 -9.05
CA MET A 86 -9.79 12.85 -8.29
C MET A 86 -9.97 14.08 -9.17
N ALA A 87 -9.00 14.40 -10.05
CA ALA A 87 -9.15 15.54 -10.96
C ALA A 87 -10.41 15.40 -11.82
N GLN A 88 -10.65 14.23 -12.41
CA GLN A 88 -11.84 13.95 -13.21
C GLN A 88 -13.13 13.96 -12.37
N LEU A 89 -13.12 13.34 -11.19
CA LEU A 89 -14.29 13.25 -10.31
C LEU A 89 -14.83 14.62 -9.91
N TYR A 90 -13.94 15.59 -9.73
CA TYR A 90 -14.33 16.96 -9.31
C TYR A 90 -14.48 17.95 -10.48
N GLY A 91 -14.44 17.48 -11.73
CA GLY A 91 -14.76 18.30 -12.92
C GLY A 91 -13.54 18.85 -13.67
N GLY A 92 -12.33 18.40 -13.35
CA GLY A 92 -11.14 18.65 -14.16
C GLY A 92 -11.11 17.78 -15.43
N SER A 93 -10.04 17.91 -16.20
CA SER A 93 -9.84 17.16 -17.45
C SER A 93 -8.54 16.36 -17.39
N VAL A 94 -8.65 15.13 -17.85
CA VAL A 94 -7.51 14.22 -18.07
C VAL A 94 -7.54 13.83 -19.54
N GLU A 95 -6.42 13.66 -20.19
CA GLU A 95 -6.35 13.30 -21.61
C GLU A 95 -5.25 12.28 -21.84
N ALA A 96 -5.49 11.38 -22.79
CA ALA A 96 -4.43 10.49 -23.28
C ALA A 96 -3.39 11.33 -24.02
N THR A 97 -2.15 11.25 -23.59
CA THR A 97 -1.06 11.97 -24.27
C THR A 97 -0.37 11.10 -25.30
N ASN A 98 -0.03 11.67 -26.45
CA ASN A 98 0.82 11.03 -27.45
C ASN A 98 2.27 10.84 -26.94
N SER A 99 2.67 11.59 -25.93
CA SER A 99 3.96 11.49 -25.25
C SER A 99 3.77 10.81 -23.90
N ARG A 100 3.74 9.48 -23.90
CA ARG A 100 3.77 8.69 -22.66
C ARG A 100 5.00 9.08 -21.85
N GLU A 101 4.80 9.51 -20.60
CA GLU A 101 5.91 9.87 -19.73
C GLU A 101 6.27 8.69 -18.82
N TYR A 102 7.38 8.05 -19.18
CA TYR A 102 7.98 7.00 -18.38
C TYR A 102 9.42 7.37 -18.06
N GLY A 103 9.76 7.28 -16.75
CA GLY A 103 11.12 7.49 -16.31
C GLY A 103 11.31 8.71 -15.40
N ARG A 104 12.52 9.26 -15.44
CA ARG A 104 12.95 10.34 -14.57
C ARG A 104 12.51 11.69 -15.09
N ALA A 105 11.86 12.50 -14.22
CA ALA A 105 11.57 13.90 -14.45
C ALA A 105 12.12 14.72 -13.29
N ARG A 106 12.25 16.04 -13.48
CA ARG A 106 12.66 16.96 -12.41
C ARG A 106 11.58 17.99 -12.17
N LEU A 107 11.29 18.23 -10.88
CA LEU A 107 10.39 19.30 -10.47
C LEU A 107 11.09 20.64 -10.77
N GLN A 108 10.51 21.40 -11.69
CA GLN A 108 10.98 22.76 -12.03
C GLN A 108 10.37 23.83 -11.11
N TYR A 109 9.15 23.55 -10.64
CA TYR A 109 8.43 24.37 -9.70
C TYR A 109 7.80 23.48 -8.64
N PHE A 110 7.82 23.91 -7.40
CA PHE A 110 6.96 23.44 -6.32
C PHE A 110 6.78 24.55 -5.28
N GLU A 111 5.62 24.54 -4.65
CA GLU A 111 5.28 25.50 -3.60
C GLU A 111 5.98 25.10 -2.30
N ARG A 112 7.02 25.85 -1.92
CA ARG A 112 7.88 25.53 -0.76
C ARG A 112 7.14 25.54 0.57
N GLU A 113 6.15 26.42 0.70
CA GLU A 113 5.35 26.57 1.91
C GLU A 113 4.25 25.51 2.01
N ASN A 114 4.01 24.76 0.95
CA ASN A 114 3.03 23.68 0.98
C ASN A 114 3.50 22.55 1.91
N PRO A 115 2.67 22.10 2.87
CA PRO A 115 3.07 21.07 3.81
C PRO A 115 3.58 19.79 3.12
N LEU A 116 3.02 19.43 1.96
CA LEU A 116 3.43 18.22 1.21
C LEU A 116 4.87 18.30 0.71
N PHE A 117 5.37 19.52 0.37
CA PHE A 117 6.72 19.76 -0.18
C PHE A 117 7.69 20.35 0.83
N ARG A 118 7.33 20.41 2.10
CA ARG A 118 8.24 20.92 3.16
C ARG A 118 9.56 20.14 3.17
N GLY A 119 10.67 20.87 3.11
CA GLY A 119 12.02 20.30 3.12
C GLY A 119 12.51 19.77 1.75
N PHE A 120 11.74 19.96 0.69
CA PHE A 120 12.21 19.63 -0.66
C PHE A 120 13.31 20.58 -1.14
N HIS A 121 14.28 20.03 -1.87
CA HIS A 121 15.29 20.82 -2.58
C HIS A 121 14.89 21.04 -4.05
N GLU A 122 15.45 22.07 -4.64
CA GLU A 122 15.22 22.39 -6.06
C GLU A 122 15.67 21.26 -6.98
N ASN A 123 14.98 21.14 -8.12
CA ASN A 123 15.25 20.13 -9.14
C ASN A 123 15.20 18.68 -8.65
N SER A 124 14.47 18.41 -7.56
CA SER A 124 14.27 17.05 -7.05
C SER A 124 13.75 16.13 -8.15
N GLN A 125 14.38 14.96 -8.28
CA GLN A 125 13.97 13.96 -9.25
C GLN A 125 12.73 13.20 -8.78
N VAL A 126 11.79 13.01 -9.69
CA VAL A 126 10.57 12.21 -9.50
C VAL A 126 10.45 11.16 -10.58
N TRP A 127 9.75 10.06 -10.29
CA TRP A 127 9.49 8.97 -11.22
C TRP A 127 8.10 9.10 -11.83
N MET A 128 8.05 9.27 -13.15
CA MET A 128 6.82 9.29 -13.93
C MET A 128 6.55 7.92 -14.55
N SER A 129 5.28 7.51 -14.56
CA SER A 129 4.85 6.25 -15.21
C SER A 129 3.37 6.35 -15.57
N HIS A 130 3.05 7.18 -16.57
CA HIS A 130 1.66 7.41 -16.97
C HIS A 130 1.49 7.61 -18.47
N GLY A 131 0.35 7.14 -19.00
CA GLY A 131 -0.08 7.36 -20.40
C GLY A 131 -1.05 8.53 -20.52
N ASP A 132 -1.79 8.85 -19.45
CA ASP A 132 -2.76 9.94 -19.40
C ASP A 132 -2.20 11.09 -18.55
N THR A 133 -2.60 12.31 -18.86
CA THR A 133 -2.13 13.52 -18.18
C THR A 133 -3.32 14.41 -17.82
N ILE A 134 -3.25 15.02 -16.63
CA ILE A 134 -4.21 16.04 -16.22
C ILE A 134 -3.95 17.30 -17.06
N THR A 135 -4.96 17.77 -17.81
CA THR A 135 -4.88 18.95 -18.69
C THR A 135 -5.59 20.16 -18.12
N ALA A 136 -6.56 19.97 -17.22
CA ALA A 136 -7.19 21.03 -16.45
C ALA A 136 -7.53 20.55 -15.03
N LEU A 137 -7.29 21.41 -14.05
CA LEU A 137 -7.73 21.18 -12.68
C LEU A 137 -9.21 21.57 -12.51
N PRO A 138 -9.92 20.95 -11.56
CA PRO A 138 -11.25 21.39 -11.16
C PRO A 138 -11.23 22.79 -10.54
N ASP A 139 -12.39 23.45 -10.51
CA ASP A 139 -12.58 24.68 -9.74
C ASP A 139 -12.30 24.44 -8.25
N GLY A 140 -11.63 25.40 -7.59
CA GLY A 140 -11.20 25.25 -6.19
C GLY A 140 -9.97 24.36 -5.99
N PHE A 141 -9.23 24.07 -7.07
CA PHE A 141 -7.94 23.36 -6.99
C PHE A 141 -6.83 24.22 -7.60
N ARG A 142 -5.63 24.09 -7.04
CA ARG A 142 -4.45 24.84 -7.49
C ARG A 142 -3.26 23.93 -7.71
N THR A 143 -2.41 24.31 -8.64
CA THR A 143 -1.14 23.64 -8.90
C THR A 143 -0.16 23.92 -7.77
N ILE A 144 0.47 22.87 -7.25
CA ILE A 144 1.52 23.00 -6.21
C ILE A 144 2.88 22.47 -6.67
N ALA A 145 2.96 21.76 -7.80
CA ALA A 145 4.24 21.45 -8.45
C ALA A 145 4.07 21.19 -9.95
N SER A 146 5.14 21.45 -10.72
CA SER A 146 5.22 21.15 -12.17
C SER A 146 6.62 20.62 -12.54
N THR A 147 6.67 19.90 -13.67
CA THR A 147 7.90 19.54 -14.39
C THR A 147 7.97 20.31 -15.71
N GLY A 148 9.04 20.13 -16.47
CA GLY A 148 9.16 20.75 -17.80
C GLY A 148 8.09 20.30 -18.81
N LYS A 149 7.43 19.17 -18.55
CA LYS A 149 6.44 18.59 -19.46
C LYS A 149 5.05 18.47 -18.83
N VAL A 150 4.97 18.25 -17.51
CA VAL A 150 3.71 18.08 -16.78
C VAL A 150 3.42 19.33 -15.96
N LYS A 151 2.43 20.11 -16.41
CA LYS A 151 2.00 21.33 -15.73
C LYS A 151 1.43 21.02 -14.34
N TYR A 152 0.65 19.98 -14.21
CA TYR A 152 -0.02 19.57 -12.97
C TYR A 152 0.65 18.34 -12.38
N ALA A 153 1.99 18.42 -12.16
CA ALA A 153 2.74 17.32 -11.53
C ALA A 153 2.30 17.06 -10.08
N ALA A 154 1.84 18.12 -9.40
CA ALA A 154 1.08 18.00 -8.16
C ALA A 154 0.08 19.16 -8.04
N TYR A 155 -1.02 18.89 -7.35
CA TYR A 155 -2.09 19.85 -7.10
C TYR A 155 -2.71 19.62 -5.72
N GLN A 156 -3.45 20.62 -5.24
CA GLN A 156 -4.15 20.58 -3.96
C GLN A 156 -5.53 21.25 -4.10
N ALA A 157 -6.52 20.71 -3.39
CA ALA A 157 -7.78 21.43 -3.19
C ALA A 157 -7.56 22.63 -2.24
N GLU A 158 -8.17 23.76 -2.51
CA GLU A 158 -8.01 24.99 -1.72
C GLU A 158 -8.51 24.86 -0.28
N ASP A 159 -9.46 23.92 -0.04
CA ASP A 159 -9.92 23.57 1.31
C ASP A 159 -8.89 22.77 2.13
N GLY A 160 -7.76 22.41 1.53
CA GLY A 160 -6.69 21.68 2.21
C GLY A 160 -7.02 20.24 2.58
N THR A 161 -7.97 19.60 1.90
CA THR A 161 -8.39 18.22 2.21
C THR A 161 -7.85 17.17 1.23
N LEU A 162 -7.49 17.60 0.01
CA LEU A 162 -7.08 16.73 -1.08
C LEU A 162 -5.75 17.16 -1.70
N TRP A 163 -4.87 16.22 -1.95
CA TRP A 163 -3.63 16.35 -2.69
C TRP A 163 -3.55 15.31 -3.80
N GLY A 164 -3.05 15.68 -4.95
CA GLY A 164 -2.76 14.77 -6.05
C GLY A 164 -1.33 14.93 -6.53
N VAL A 165 -0.63 13.81 -6.77
CA VAL A 165 0.69 13.78 -7.40
C VAL A 165 0.64 12.85 -8.61
N GLN A 166 1.12 13.32 -9.77
CA GLN A 166 1.14 12.53 -11.00
C GLN A 166 2.29 11.52 -11.01
N PHE A 167 3.33 11.76 -10.24
CA PHE A 167 4.49 10.89 -10.09
C PHE A 167 4.32 9.87 -8.95
N HIS A 168 5.25 8.93 -8.87
CA HIS A 168 5.26 7.84 -7.89
C HIS A 168 6.24 8.15 -6.75
N PRO A 169 5.80 8.71 -5.62
CA PRO A 169 6.68 9.00 -4.49
C PRO A 169 7.21 7.73 -3.81
N GLU A 170 6.49 6.61 -3.93
CA GLU A 170 6.89 5.31 -3.39
C GLU A 170 8.07 4.69 -4.14
N ALA A 171 8.27 5.08 -5.42
CA ALA A 171 9.32 4.53 -6.26
C ALA A 171 10.72 4.97 -5.80
N PHE A 172 11.69 4.05 -5.86
CA PHE A 172 13.08 4.31 -5.49
C PHE A 172 13.71 5.50 -6.25
N HIS A 173 13.30 5.71 -7.48
CA HIS A 173 13.81 6.79 -8.34
C HIS A 173 13.22 8.18 -8.02
N SER A 174 12.25 8.28 -7.14
CA SER A 174 11.79 9.57 -6.57
C SER A 174 12.66 9.91 -5.37
N GLU A 175 13.68 10.79 -5.59
CA GLU A 175 14.73 11.08 -4.61
C GLU A 175 14.17 11.48 -3.24
N GLN A 176 13.16 12.35 -3.22
CA GLN A 176 12.51 12.81 -2.00
C GLN A 176 11.09 12.23 -1.81
N GLY A 177 10.80 11.11 -2.47
CA GLY A 177 9.49 10.48 -2.37
C GLY A 177 9.13 10.02 -0.96
N LYS A 178 10.11 9.48 -0.21
CA LYS A 178 9.92 9.13 1.21
C LYS A 178 9.60 10.36 2.07
N LEU A 179 10.24 11.51 1.78
CA LEU A 179 9.96 12.76 2.48
C LEU A 179 8.53 13.25 2.19
N LEU A 180 8.08 13.17 0.93
CA LEU A 180 6.69 13.51 0.56
C LEU A 180 5.69 12.66 1.34
N LEU A 181 5.89 11.35 1.35
CA LEU A 181 5.00 10.43 2.09
C LEU A 181 5.05 10.71 3.60
N LYS A 182 6.23 11.01 4.16
CA LYS A 182 6.35 11.44 5.56
C LYS A 182 5.55 12.72 5.82
N ASN A 183 5.72 13.74 4.99
CA ASN A 183 4.99 14.99 5.14
C ASN A 183 3.46 14.76 5.10
N PHE A 184 3.00 13.87 4.22
CA PHE A 184 1.59 13.52 4.18
C PHE A 184 1.13 12.76 5.44
N VAL A 185 1.77 11.64 5.78
CA VAL A 185 1.26 10.80 6.88
C VAL A 185 1.53 11.37 8.27
N VAL A 186 2.64 12.07 8.45
CA VAL A 186 3.03 12.63 9.78
C VAL A 186 2.53 14.05 9.93
N ASP A 187 2.90 14.94 9.00
CA ASP A 187 2.65 16.38 9.19
C ASP A 187 1.19 16.76 8.83
N ILE A 188 0.57 16.09 7.84
CA ILE A 188 -0.80 16.37 7.41
C ILE A 188 -1.80 15.48 8.14
N CYS A 189 -1.59 14.15 8.16
CA CYS A 189 -2.53 13.22 8.81
C CYS A 189 -2.31 13.08 10.31
N GLY A 190 -1.19 13.54 10.87
CA GLY A 190 -0.92 13.51 12.31
C GLY A 190 -0.59 12.12 12.86
N SER A 191 0.08 11.26 12.07
CA SER A 191 0.52 9.95 12.54
C SER A 191 1.45 10.06 13.74
N ARG A 192 1.16 9.28 14.79
CA ARG A 192 2.02 9.19 15.99
C ARG A 192 3.31 8.43 15.76
N GLN A 193 3.46 7.76 14.63
CA GLN A 193 4.60 6.89 14.32
C GLN A 193 4.87 5.85 15.43
N ASP A 194 3.82 5.22 15.94
CA ASP A 194 3.85 4.25 17.04
C ASP A 194 3.75 2.79 16.56
N TRP A 195 3.79 2.56 15.25
CA TRP A 195 3.80 1.22 14.68
C TRP A 195 5.21 0.64 14.61
N SER A 196 5.35 -0.61 14.98
CA SER A 196 6.55 -1.41 14.75
C SER A 196 6.18 -2.84 14.38
N ALA A 197 7.10 -3.56 13.72
CA ALA A 197 6.89 -4.99 13.43
C ALA A 197 6.70 -5.80 14.72
N ALA A 198 7.37 -5.43 15.81
CA ALA A 198 7.23 -6.08 17.10
C ALA A 198 5.83 -5.86 17.70
N SER A 199 5.35 -4.61 17.73
CA SER A 199 4.01 -4.29 18.23
C SER A 199 2.91 -4.92 17.37
N PHE A 200 3.13 -5.03 16.06
CA PHE A 200 2.22 -5.73 15.16
C PHE A 200 2.16 -7.24 15.44
N ILE A 201 3.30 -7.88 15.71
CA ILE A 201 3.35 -9.29 16.09
C ILE A 201 2.58 -9.52 17.39
N GLU A 202 2.81 -8.69 18.41
CA GLU A 202 2.15 -8.81 19.71
C GLU A 202 0.62 -8.66 19.59
N SER A 203 0.17 -7.61 18.90
CA SER A 203 -1.26 -7.37 18.68
C SER A 203 -1.93 -8.45 17.83
N SER A 204 -1.23 -8.96 16.80
CA SER A 204 -1.72 -10.06 15.96
C SER A 204 -1.86 -11.36 16.74
N VAL A 205 -0.89 -11.70 17.59
CA VAL A 205 -0.93 -12.88 18.44
C VAL A 205 -2.10 -12.78 19.45
N GLU A 206 -2.32 -11.60 20.04
CA GLU A 206 -3.43 -11.40 20.98
C GLU A 206 -4.80 -11.50 20.28
N ALA A 207 -4.93 -10.92 19.09
CA ALA A 207 -6.15 -11.03 18.28
C ALA A 207 -6.43 -12.48 17.89
N LEU A 208 -5.43 -13.23 17.42
CA LEU A 208 -5.55 -14.65 17.09
C LEU A 208 -5.93 -15.47 18.32
N ARG A 209 -5.32 -15.20 19.48
CA ARG A 209 -5.63 -15.87 20.73
C ARG A 209 -7.08 -15.63 21.17
N SER A 210 -7.55 -14.40 21.05
CA SER A 210 -8.93 -14.03 21.36
C SER A 210 -9.94 -14.68 20.42
N GLN A 211 -9.60 -14.75 19.12
CA GLN A 211 -10.49 -15.30 18.10
C GLN A 211 -10.59 -16.83 18.17
N LEU A 212 -9.46 -17.50 18.36
CA LEU A 212 -9.36 -18.96 18.27
C LEU A 212 -9.62 -19.66 19.63
N GLY A 213 -9.32 -19.00 20.74
CA GLY A 213 -9.50 -19.58 22.06
C GLY A 213 -8.79 -20.92 22.20
N ASN A 214 -9.57 -22.00 22.41
CA ASN A 214 -9.09 -23.38 22.54
C ASN A 214 -9.25 -24.22 21.26
N ASP A 215 -9.57 -23.59 20.13
CA ASP A 215 -9.77 -24.30 18.89
C ASP A 215 -8.46 -24.93 18.37
N ARG A 216 -8.60 -26.03 17.64
CA ARG A 216 -7.49 -26.67 16.93
C ARG A 216 -7.43 -26.15 15.50
N VAL A 217 -6.25 -25.76 15.05
CA VAL A 217 -6.02 -25.19 13.73
C VAL A 217 -5.09 -26.10 12.92
N ILE A 218 -5.45 -26.30 11.66
CA ILE A 218 -4.59 -26.95 10.66
C ILE A 218 -4.12 -25.89 9.68
N LEU A 219 -2.81 -25.83 9.44
CA LEU A 219 -2.20 -24.92 8.47
C LEU A 219 -1.41 -25.70 7.42
N GLY A 220 -1.74 -25.51 6.15
CA GLY A 220 -0.91 -25.98 5.03
C GLY A 220 0.32 -25.11 4.86
N LEU A 221 1.51 -25.73 4.88
CA LEU A 221 2.77 -25.02 4.63
C LEU A 221 3.17 -25.18 3.16
N SER A 222 3.64 -24.08 2.57
CA SER A 222 4.18 -24.07 1.20
C SER A 222 5.70 -24.06 1.13
N GLY A 223 6.39 -23.93 2.26
CA GLY A 223 7.83 -23.67 2.32
C GLY A 223 8.19 -22.19 2.05
N GLY A 224 7.21 -21.34 1.75
CA GLY A 224 7.41 -19.91 1.50
C GLY A 224 7.29 -19.06 2.77
N VAL A 225 7.68 -17.78 2.63
CA VAL A 225 7.73 -16.82 3.76
C VAL A 225 6.36 -16.60 4.38
N ASP A 226 5.31 -16.43 3.58
CA ASP A 226 3.97 -16.08 4.09
C ASP A 226 3.39 -17.17 4.97
N SER A 227 3.46 -18.45 4.52
CA SER A 227 2.99 -19.59 5.30
C SER A 227 3.82 -19.80 6.56
N SER A 228 5.12 -19.52 6.51
CA SER A 228 6.02 -19.61 7.67
C SER A 228 5.70 -18.55 8.72
N VAL A 229 5.46 -17.30 8.29
CA VAL A 229 5.04 -16.21 9.19
C VAL A 229 3.70 -16.55 9.85
N ALA A 230 2.72 -17.02 9.06
CA ALA A 230 1.42 -17.43 9.60
C ALA A 230 1.56 -18.55 10.63
N ALA A 231 2.41 -19.56 10.36
CA ALA A 231 2.68 -20.65 11.29
C ALA A 231 3.27 -20.17 12.61
N VAL A 232 4.27 -19.28 12.55
CA VAL A 232 4.91 -18.73 13.76
C VAL A 232 3.95 -17.88 14.59
N LEU A 233 3.12 -17.04 13.95
CA LEU A 233 2.10 -16.22 14.65
C LEU A 233 1.06 -17.11 15.32
N LEU A 234 0.52 -18.10 14.60
CA LEU A 234 -0.44 -19.06 15.14
C LEU A 234 0.17 -19.89 16.28
N ASN A 235 1.40 -20.36 16.12
CA ASN A 235 2.08 -21.13 17.17
C ASN A 235 2.28 -20.29 18.46
N LYS A 236 2.62 -19.01 18.32
CA LYS A 236 2.67 -18.07 19.46
C LYS A 236 1.30 -17.83 20.11
N ALA A 237 0.22 -17.87 19.33
CA ALA A 237 -1.12 -17.64 19.82
C ALA A 237 -1.72 -18.87 20.54
N ILE A 238 -1.67 -20.05 19.91
CA ILE A 238 -2.39 -21.26 20.33
C ILE A 238 -1.49 -22.48 20.63
N GLY A 239 -0.18 -22.36 20.42
CA GLY A 239 0.80 -23.40 20.78
C GLY A 239 0.49 -24.78 20.19
N SER A 240 0.37 -25.80 21.03
CA SER A 240 0.13 -27.19 20.64
C SER A 240 -1.21 -27.45 19.93
N ASN A 241 -2.12 -26.49 19.92
CA ASN A 241 -3.37 -26.58 19.16
C ASN A 241 -3.16 -26.34 17.65
N LEU A 242 -1.98 -25.89 17.23
CA LEU A 242 -1.61 -25.79 15.83
C LEU A 242 -0.99 -27.09 15.32
N THR A 243 -1.49 -27.59 14.19
CA THR A 243 -0.84 -28.64 13.40
C THR A 243 -0.56 -28.11 12.01
N CYS A 244 0.71 -28.07 11.64
CA CYS A 244 1.13 -27.68 10.30
C CYS A 244 1.29 -28.94 9.42
N ILE A 245 0.89 -28.86 8.16
CA ILE A 245 1.04 -29.95 7.18
C ILE A 245 1.90 -29.47 6.03
N PHE A 246 3.00 -30.16 5.76
CA PHE A 246 3.85 -29.92 4.61
C PHE A 246 3.79 -31.13 3.67
N VAL A 247 3.40 -30.90 2.41
CA VAL A 247 3.15 -31.95 1.42
C VAL A 247 4.29 -32.00 0.41
N ASN A 248 4.95 -33.16 0.31
CA ASN A 248 5.80 -33.48 -0.82
C ASN A 248 4.93 -33.95 -1.99
N HIS A 249 4.79 -33.13 -3.01
CA HIS A 249 4.06 -33.44 -4.24
C HIS A 249 4.96 -33.96 -5.37
N GLY A 250 6.25 -34.24 -5.07
CA GLY A 250 7.21 -34.79 -6.03
C GLY A 250 7.86 -33.76 -6.97
N LEU A 251 7.43 -32.49 -6.94
CA LEU A 251 7.99 -31.41 -7.77
C LEU A 251 8.83 -30.42 -6.96
N LEU A 252 9.15 -30.75 -5.72
CA LEU A 252 10.05 -29.96 -4.88
C LEU A 252 11.49 -30.04 -5.43
N ARG A 253 12.30 -29.04 -5.12
CA ARG A 253 13.72 -29.04 -5.45
C ARG A 253 14.44 -30.17 -4.70
N LYS A 254 15.57 -30.61 -5.24
CA LYS A 254 16.38 -31.63 -4.60
C LYS A 254 16.76 -31.27 -3.15
N GLY A 255 16.38 -32.10 -2.18
CA GLY A 255 16.62 -31.85 -0.75
C GLY A 255 15.80 -30.75 -0.09
N GLU A 256 14.82 -30.17 -0.81
CA GLU A 256 13.99 -29.08 -0.28
C GLU A 256 13.06 -29.59 0.84
N TYR A 257 12.47 -30.77 0.66
CA TYR A 257 11.58 -31.35 1.66
C TYR A 257 12.27 -31.51 3.02
N GLU A 258 13.45 -32.14 3.03
CA GLU A 258 14.21 -32.36 4.26
C GLU A 258 14.73 -31.06 4.87
N SER A 259 15.08 -30.07 4.03
CA SER A 259 15.51 -28.75 4.51
C SER A 259 14.38 -28.03 5.19
N VAL A 260 13.23 -27.94 4.54
CA VAL A 260 12.05 -27.26 5.07
C VAL A 260 11.55 -27.89 6.37
N MET A 261 11.53 -29.23 6.44
CA MET A 261 11.14 -29.94 7.67
C MET A 261 12.06 -29.61 8.84
N ARG A 262 13.40 -29.61 8.63
CA ARG A 262 14.35 -29.19 9.66
C ARG A 262 14.19 -27.74 10.10
N ASP A 263 14.00 -26.85 9.16
CA ASP A 263 13.85 -25.41 9.44
C ASP A 263 12.61 -25.15 10.32
N TYR A 264 11.52 -25.83 10.04
CA TYR A 264 10.30 -25.73 10.83
C TYR A 264 10.40 -26.39 12.21
N GLU A 265 11.15 -27.50 12.33
CA GLU A 265 11.46 -28.13 13.62
C GLU A 265 12.26 -27.14 14.50
N CYS A 266 13.27 -26.46 13.94
CA CYS A 266 14.02 -25.42 14.64
C CYS A 266 13.17 -24.26 15.14
N LEU A 267 12.04 -23.96 14.48
CA LEU A 267 11.06 -22.95 14.89
C LEU A 267 10.08 -23.45 15.97
N GLY A 268 10.19 -24.71 16.40
CA GLY A 268 9.33 -25.32 17.42
C GLY A 268 7.89 -25.55 16.92
N LEU A 269 7.70 -25.72 15.62
CA LEU A 269 6.39 -25.98 15.03
C LEU A 269 6.07 -27.47 15.02
N ASN A 270 4.82 -27.83 15.31
CA ASN A 270 4.31 -29.18 15.14
C ASN A 270 3.98 -29.41 13.65
N VAL A 271 4.91 -30.00 12.91
CA VAL A 271 4.78 -30.22 11.46
C VAL A 271 4.64 -31.70 11.11
N VAL A 272 3.59 -32.03 10.38
CA VAL A 272 3.36 -33.34 9.79
C VAL A 272 3.78 -33.28 8.33
N GLY A 273 4.82 -34.01 7.98
CA GLY A 273 5.24 -34.19 6.59
C GLY A 273 4.43 -35.31 5.93
N VAL A 274 3.89 -35.05 4.75
CA VAL A 274 3.12 -36.03 3.97
C VAL A 274 3.78 -36.20 2.61
N ASP A 275 4.21 -37.43 2.30
CA ASP A 275 4.63 -37.75 0.93
C ASP A 275 3.42 -38.19 0.10
N ALA A 276 3.08 -37.37 -0.88
CA ALA A 276 2.00 -37.58 -1.83
C ALA A 276 2.52 -37.64 -3.28
N SER A 277 3.84 -37.80 -3.48
CA SER A 277 4.47 -37.71 -4.79
C SER A 277 3.86 -38.67 -5.81
N GLU A 278 3.62 -39.92 -5.43
CA GLU A 278 2.97 -40.90 -6.33
C GLU A 278 1.58 -40.51 -6.78
N ARG A 279 0.81 -39.83 -5.90
CA ARG A 279 -0.56 -39.37 -6.21
C ARG A 279 -0.59 -38.20 -7.18
N PHE A 280 0.47 -37.41 -7.23
CA PHE A 280 0.59 -36.28 -8.14
C PHE A 280 1.18 -36.66 -9.51
N PHE A 281 1.82 -37.85 -9.61
CA PHE A 281 2.36 -38.37 -10.88
C PHE A 281 1.40 -39.35 -11.58
N SER A 282 0.34 -39.80 -10.92
CA SER A 282 -0.68 -40.69 -11.49
C SER A 282 -1.79 -39.90 -12.16
#